data_c2b83474253ae02bb02065c0a8661a33
#
_entry.id   c2b83474253ae02bb02065c0a8661a33
#
_cell.length_a   1.000
_cell.length_b   1.000
_cell.length_c   1.000
_cell.angle_alpha   90.00
_cell.angle_beta   90.00
_cell.angle_gamma   90.00
#
_symmetry.space_group_name_H-M   'P 1'
#
loop_
_entity.id
_entity.type
_entity.pdbx_description
1 polymer ?
#
loop_
_entity_poly.entity_id
_entity_poly.type
_entity_poly.pdbx_seq_one_letter_code
_entity_poly.pdbx_strand_id
1 'polypeptide(L)'
;DLFGKDSCDILGIKTFNGAKVDDAIIQAAAVMIQTKSPLADVFDDVIIGKQSILPTVEDITYEDKMGTSAWIYKRKVLVGNRDLLIRHGVNVPKESYEKRYTVKNRKALYLAVGGKVCAMFVVSYSADADLKRELKKLEKSGVTIILKTGDPYINEESVAKLFDLPEGFIRVMNYYF
;
A
#
# COMPACT_ATOMS: atom_id res chain seq x y z
N ASP A 1 11.34 13.41 1.22
CA ASP A 1 10.32 12.38 1.39
C ASP A 1 8.94 13.05 1.59
N LEU A 2 8.01 12.80 0.65
CA LEU A 2 6.65 13.36 0.72
C LEU A 2 5.84 12.82 1.88
N PHE A 3 6.16 11.60 2.30
CA PHE A 3 5.49 10.93 3.39
C PHE A 3 6.52 10.70 4.49
N GLY A 4 6.45 11.50 5.53
CA GLY A 4 7.24 11.27 6.72
C GLY A 4 6.79 9.99 7.43
N LYS A 5 7.55 9.59 8.44
CA LYS A 5 7.32 8.36 9.18
C LYS A 5 5.91 8.26 9.79
N ASP A 6 5.32 9.41 10.14
CA ASP A 6 4.01 9.46 10.80
C ASP A 6 2.85 9.73 9.81
N SER A 7 3.13 9.76 8.49
CA SER A 7 2.12 10.10 7.50
C SER A 7 1.28 8.91 7.02
N CYS A 8 1.67 7.69 7.36
CA CYS A 8 0.84 6.51 7.12
C CYS A 8 0.97 5.53 8.28
N ASP A 9 -0.09 4.74 8.50
CA ASP A 9 -0.14 3.78 9.59
C ASP A 9 -1.05 2.61 9.26
N ILE A 10 -0.80 1.47 9.92
CA ILE A 10 -1.70 0.31 9.89
C ILE A 10 -2.57 0.40 11.14
N LEU A 11 -3.86 0.65 10.95
CA LEU A 11 -4.81 0.82 12.04
C LEU A 11 -5.37 -0.51 12.54
N GLY A 12 -5.41 -1.52 11.69
CA GLY A 12 -5.94 -2.81 12.06
C GLY A 12 -5.83 -3.84 10.96
N ILE A 13 -6.16 -5.07 11.30
CA ILE A 13 -6.15 -6.20 10.39
C ILE A 13 -7.40 -7.06 10.64
N LYS A 14 -8.01 -7.50 9.54
CA LYS A 14 -9.06 -8.52 9.56
C LYS A 14 -8.57 -9.73 8.78
N THR A 15 -8.61 -10.91 9.39
CA THR A 15 -8.20 -12.15 8.72
C THR A 15 -9.40 -12.91 8.19
N PHE A 16 -9.16 -13.71 7.15
CA PHE A 16 -10.16 -14.50 6.45
C PHE A 16 -9.63 -15.91 6.18
N ASN A 17 -10.54 -16.83 5.92
CA ASN A 17 -10.21 -18.20 5.50
C ASN A 17 -9.25 -18.94 6.45
N GLY A 18 -9.39 -18.67 7.75
CA GLY A 18 -8.57 -19.33 8.77
C GLY A 18 -7.13 -18.85 8.88
N ALA A 19 -6.78 -17.77 8.18
CA ALA A 19 -5.43 -17.22 8.24
C ALA A 19 -5.13 -16.68 9.64
N LYS A 20 -3.88 -16.88 10.09
CA LYS A 20 -3.39 -16.35 11.36
C LYS A 20 -2.85 -14.94 11.14
N VAL A 21 -3.10 -14.06 12.12
CA VAL A 21 -2.66 -12.66 12.06
C VAL A 21 -1.14 -12.56 11.85
N ASP A 22 -0.35 -13.30 12.61
CA ASP A 22 1.11 -13.23 12.52
C ASP A 22 1.62 -13.67 11.15
N ASP A 23 1.08 -14.74 10.59
CA ASP A 23 1.46 -15.23 9.27
C ASP A 23 1.10 -14.21 8.19
N ALA A 24 -0.09 -13.61 8.28
CA ALA A 24 -0.53 -12.60 7.33
C ALA A 24 0.38 -11.36 7.37
N ILE A 25 0.74 -10.90 8.54
CA ILE A 25 1.65 -9.75 8.70
C ILE A 25 3.01 -10.06 8.09
N ILE A 26 3.58 -11.22 8.37
CA ILE A 26 4.90 -11.63 7.85
C ILE A 26 4.89 -11.69 6.31
N GLN A 27 3.87 -12.29 5.73
CA GLN A 27 3.79 -12.43 4.27
C GLN A 27 3.58 -11.08 3.58
N ALA A 28 2.69 -10.24 4.11
CA ALA A 28 2.48 -8.89 3.59
C ALA A 28 3.75 -8.05 3.72
N ALA A 29 4.43 -8.11 4.87
CA ALA A 29 5.67 -7.39 5.11
C ALA A 29 6.77 -7.82 4.14
N ALA A 30 6.91 -9.11 3.88
CA ALA A 30 7.92 -9.63 2.95
C ALA A 30 7.77 -9.02 1.56
N VAL A 31 6.54 -8.82 1.09
CA VAL A 31 6.27 -8.18 -0.20
C VAL A 31 6.42 -6.67 -0.11
N MET A 32 5.82 -6.04 0.90
CA MET A 32 5.77 -4.58 1.01
C MET A 32 7.14 -3.94 1.26
N ILE A 33 8.02 -4.61 1.99
CA ILE A 33 9.39 -4.10 2.23
C ILE A 33 10.18 -3.97 0.92
N GLN A 34 9.83 -4.76 -0.10
CA GLN A 34 10.45 -4.67 -1.43
C GLN A 34 9.96 -3.46 -2.23
N THR A 35 8.90 -2.79 -1.80
CA THR A 35 8.34 -1.63 -2.50
C THR A 35 8.90 -0.33 -1.93
N LYS A 36 8.91 0.76 -2.74
CA LYS A 36 9.26 2.10 -2.23
C LYS A 36 7.98 2.86 -1.87
N SER A 37 7.27 2.31 -0.90
CA SER A 37 6.01 2.83 -0.39
C SER A 37 6.20 3.30 1.06
N PRO A 38 5.44 4.30 1.52
CA PRO A 38 5.41 4.65 2.94
C PRO A 38 5.02 3.46 3.83
N LEU A 39 4.21 2.54 3.30
CA LEU A 39 3.82 1.33 4.01
C LEU A 39 4.98 0.35 4.22
N ALA A 40 6.03 0.41 3.41
CA ALA A 40 7.21 -0.45 3.60
C ALA A 40 7.82 -0.23 4.97
N ASP A 41 8.00 1.02 5.37
CA ASP A 41 8.55 1.37 6.69
C ASP A 41 7.61 0.95 7.82
N VAL A 42 6.31 1.12 7.64
CA VAL A 42 5.31 0.73 8.63
C VAL A 42 5.32 -0.78 8.84
N PHE A 43 5.37 -1.57 7.77
CA PHE A 43 5.48 -3.03 7.88
C PHE A 43 6.80 -3.45 8.51
N ASP A 44 7.90 -2.80 8.17
CA ASP A 44 9.20 -3.08 8.77
C ASP A 44 9.17 -2.84 10.29
N ASP A 45 8.56 -1.76 10.74
CA ASP A 45 8.41 -1.45 12.16
C ASP A 45 7.54 -2.49 12.88
N VAL A 46 6.48 -2.97 12.27
CA VAL A 46 5.58 -3.96 12.86
C VAL A 46 6.29 -5.30 13.11
N ILE A 47 7.22 -5.67 12.24
CA ILE A 47 7.95 -6.94 12.33
C ILE A 47 9.33 -6.78 12.98
N ILE A 48 9.59 -5.69 13.68
CA ILE A 48 10.91 -5.41 14.26
C ILE A 48 11.42 -6.59 15.08
N GLY A 49 12.66 -6.98 14.84
CA GLY A 49 13.27 -8.15 15.47
C GLY A 49 12.94 -9.48 14.80
N LYS A 50 12.09 -9.49 13.77
CA LYS A 50 11.67 -10.69 13.04
C LYS A 50 12.09 -10.68 11.56
N GLN A 51 12.93 -9.73 11.14
CA GLN A 51 13.36 -9.61 9.74
C GLN A 51 14.07 -10.87 9.23
N SER A 52 14.76 -11.59 10.13
CA SER A 52 15.47 -12.83 9.76
C SER A 52 14.56 -13.99 9.35
N ILE A 53 13.27 -13.93 9.72
CA ILE A 53 12.31 -14.99 9.39
C ILE A 53 11.43 -14.64 8.20
N LEU A 54 11.66 -13.51 7.54
CA LEU A 54 10.91 -13.14 6.35
C LEU A 54 11.16 -14.15 5.23
N PRO A 55 10.10 -14.64 4.58
CA PRO A 55 10.27 -15.56 3.45
C PRO A 55 10.91 -14.82 2.26
N THR A 56 11.59 -15.59 1.43
CA THR A 56 12.12 -15.08 0.16
C THR A 56 10.96 -14.81 -0.79
N VAL A 57 10.97 -13.63 -1.40
CA VAL A 57 9.96 -13.19 -2.37
C VAL A 57 10.57 -13.25 -3.77
N GLU A 58 9.88 -13.90 -4.69
CA GLU A 58 10.33 -14.08 -6.07
C GLU A 58 9.33 -13.46 -7.05
N ASP A 59 9.80 -13.09 -8.23
CA ASP A 59 8.99 -12.64 -9.36
C ASP A 59 8.01 -11.52 -9.00
N ILE A 60 8.53 -10.48 -8.35
CA ILE A 60 7.75 -9.32 -7.93
C ILE A 60 7.34 -8.52 -9.16
N THR A 61 6.03 -8.31 -9.32
CA THR A 61 5.46 -7.52 -10.42
C THR A 61 4.49 -6.48 -9.85
N TYR A 62 4.73 -5.23 -10.17
CA TYR A 62 3.78 -4.17 -9.86
C TYR A 62 2.68 -4.14 -10.94
N GLU A 63 1.42 -4.08 -10.51
CA GLU A 63 0.27 -3.93 -11.40
C GLU A 63 -0.34 -2.56 -11.16
N ASP A 64 -0.36 -1.74 -12.21
CA ASP A 64 -0.64 -0.31 -12.13
C ASP A 64 -1.94 0.01 -11.37
N LYS A 65 -1.84 0.87 -10.37
CA LYS A 65 -2.93 1.35 -9.51
C LYS A 65 -3.66 0.24 -8.73
N MET A 66 -3.12 -0.98 -8.72
CA MET A 66 -3.75 -2.10 -8.03
C MET A 66 -2.90 -2.71 -6.93
N GLY A 67 -1.63 -2.85 -7.14
CA GLY A 67 -0.74 -3.42 -6.15
C GLY A 67 0.35 -4.30 -6.73
N THR A 68 0.79 -5.26 -5.95
CA THR A 68 1.94 -6.10 -6.26
C THR A 68 1.57 -7.57 -6.22
N SER A 69 2.00 -8.32 -7.24
CA SER A 69 1.98 -9.78 -7.24
C SER A 69 3.40 -10.31 -7.07
N ALA A 70 3.52 -11.44 -6.40
CA ALA A 70 4.81 -12.06 -6.14
C ALA A 70 4.61 -13.56 -5.84
N TRP A 71 5.72 -14.27 -5.63
CA TRP A 71 5.70 -15.69 -5.27
C TRP A 71 6.47 -15.90 -3.98
N ILE A 72 5.86 -16.62 -3.04
CA ILE A 72 6.47 -17.06 -1.78
C ILE A 72 6.21 -18.56 -1.65
N TYR A 73 7.26 -19.36 -1.51
CA TYR A 73 7.16 -20.82 -1.41
C TYR A 73 6.25 -21.44 -2.49
N LYS A 74 6.47 -21.04 -3.74
CA LYS A 74 5.71 -21.54 -4.91
C LYS A 74 4.20 -21.23 -4.86
N ARG A 75 3.79 -20.29 -4.01
CA ARG A 75 2.41 -19.82 -3.95
C ARG A 75 2.35 -18.36 -4.37
N LYS A 76 1.35 -18.02 -5.18
CA LYS A 76 1.16 -16.65 -5.63
C LYS A 76 0.63 -15.79 -4.47
N VAL A 77 1.27 -14.67 -4.25
CA VAL A 77 0.91 -13.70 -3.22
C VAL A 77 0.51 -12.39 -3.88
N LEU A 78 -0.63 -11.85 -3.47
CA LEU A 78 -1.13 -10.56 -3.94
C LEU A 78 -1.21 -9.62 -2.74
N VAL A 79 -0.64 -8.43 -2.87
CA VAL A 79 -0.78 -7.36 -1.88
C VAL A 79 -1.24 -6.12 -2.60
N GLY A 80 -2.46 -5.68 -2.35
CA GLY A 80 -3.01 -4.53 -3.05
C GLY A 80 -4.48 -4.28 -2.75
N ASN A 81 -5.12 -3.54 -3.64
CA ASN A 81 -6.51 -3.18 -3.48
C ASN A 81 -7.46 -4.29 -3.98
N ARG A 82 -8.75 -4.02 -3.85
CA ARG A 82 -9.82 -4.90 -4.31
C ARG A 82 -9.67 -5.30 -5.78
N ASP A 83 -9.33 -4.36 -6.63
CA ASP A 83 -9.23 -4.57 -8.07
C ASP A 83 -8.12 -5.56 -8.44
N LEU A 84 -7.00 -5.54 -7.69
CA LEU A 84 -5.93 -6.53 -7.87
C LEU A 84 -6.45 -7.95 -7.66
N LEU A 85 -7.18 -8.18 -6.57
CA LEU A 85 -7.71 -9.49 -6.24
C LEU A 85 -8.75 -9.95 -7.28
N ILE A 86 -9.63 -9.05 -7.67
CA ILE A 86 -10.64 -9.35 -8.71
C ILE A 86 -9.95 -9.72 -10.03
N ARG A 87 -8.94 -8.97 -10.44
CA ARG A 87 -8.18 -9.26 -11.66
C ARG A 87 -7.55 -10.64 -11.66
N HIS A 88 -7.13 -11.12 -10.51
CA HIS A 88 -6.54 -12.45 -10.36
C HIS A 88 -7.56 -13.55 -9.99
N GLY A 89 -8.86 -13.25 -10.07
CA GLY A 89 -9.90 -14.23 -9.83
C GLY A 89 -10.10 -14.63 -8.38
N VAL A 90 -9.62 -13.82 -7.45
CA VAL A 90 -9.75 -14.09 -6.01
C VAL A 90 -11.07 -13.54 -5.50
N ASN A 91 -11.82 -14.35 -4.76
CA ASN A 91 -13.05 -13.89 -4.11
C ASN A 91 -12.71 -12.90 -2.98
N VAL A 92 -13.24 -11.69 -3.10
CA VAL A 92 -13.04 -10.61 -2.12
C VAL A 92 -14.31 -10.40 -1.30
N PRO A 93 -14.20 -9.85 -0.08
CA PRO A 93 -15.38 -9.41 0.67
C PRO A 93 -16.19 -8.39 -0.13
N LYS A 94 -17.49 -8.30 0.14
CA LYS A 94 -18.37 -7.34 -0.53
C LYS A 94 -17.91 -5.92 -0.27
N GLU A 95 -18.11 -5.02 -1.23
CA GLU A 95 -17.79 -3.60 -1.06
C GLU A 95 -18.45 -2.98 0.16
N SER A 96 -19.69 -3.36 0.47
CA SER A 96 -20.39 -2.87 1.65
C SER A 96 -19.68 -3.23 2.96
N TYR A 97 -19.02 -4.38 3.00
CA TYR A 97 -18.19 -4.79 4.12
C TYR A 97 -16.92 -3.94 4.21
N GLU A 98 -16.23 -3.78 3.10
CA GLU A 98 -15.01 -2.97 3.01
C GLU A 98 -15.27 -1.52 3.43
N LYS A 99 -16.36 -0.93 2.96
CA LYS A 99 -16.73 0.47 3.25
C LYS A 99 -16.90 0.78 4.72
N ARG A 100 -17.20 -0.22 5.55
CA ARG A 100 -17.27 -0.03 7.01
C ARG A 100 -15.94 0.42 7.60
N TYR A 101 -14.83 0.03 6.98
CA TYR A 101 -13.47 0.26 7.47
C TYR A 101 -12.73 1.34 6.71
N THR A 102 -13.24 1.76 5.54
CA THR A 102 -12.53 2.67 4.64
C THR A 102 -13.17 4.05 4.56
N VAL A 103 -13.56 4.58 5.73
CA VAL A 103 -14.08 5.94 5.84
C VAL A 103 -12.93 6.94 5.97
N LYS A 104 -13.16 8.19 5.52
CA LYS A 104 -12.16 9.27 5.57
C LYS A 104 -10.90 8.90 4.79
N ASN A 105 -9.72 8.98 5.41
CA ASN A 105 -8.42 8.70 4.79
C ASN A 105 -7.99 7.25 4.94
N ARG A 106 -8.92 6.35 5.25
CA ARG A 106 -8.62 4.94 5.44
C ARG A 106 -8.82 4.17 4.15
N LYS A 107 -7.93 3.22 3.90
CA LYS A 107 -7.96 2.35 2.71
C LYS A 107 -7.81 0.89 3.15
N ALA A 108 -8.34 -0.01 2.33
CA ALA A 108 -8.19 -1.45 2.54
C ALA A 108 -7.06 -1.97 1.67
N LEU A 109 -6.04 -2.55 2.29
CA LEU A 109 -4.96 -3.24 1.61
C LEU A 109 -5.15 -4.74 1.86
N TYR A 110 -5.38 -5.49 0.80
CA TYR A 110 -5.62 -6.94 0.88
C TYR A 110 -4.34 -7.74 0.72
N LEU A 111 -4.28 -8.86 1.42
CA LEU A 111 -3.34 -9.94 1.19
C LEU A 111 -4.10 -11.17 0.73
N ALA A 112 -3.71 -11.73 -0.40
CA ALA A 112 -4.21 -13.02 -0.86
C ALA A 112 -3.05 -13.97 -1.12
N VAL A 113 -3.21 -15.23 -0.76
CA VAL A 113 -2.19 -16.26 -0.93
C VAL A 113 -2.83 -17.51 -1.51
N GLY A 114 -2.26 -18.01 -2.61
CA GLY A 114 -2.76 -19.23 -3.24
C GLY A 114 -4.21 -19.13 -3.71
N GLY A 115 -4.63 -17.96 -4.14
CA GLY A 115 -5.97 -17.73 -4.67
C GLY A 115 -7.05 -17.44 -3.64
N LYS A 116 -6.68 -17.27 -2.37
CA LYS A 116 -7.63 -16.97 -1.28
C LYS A 116 -7.22 -15.73 -0.52
N VAL A 117 -8.20 -14.87 -0.20
CA VAL A 117 -7.95 -13.71 0.65
C VAL A 117 -7.59 -14.19 2.06
N CYS A 118 -6.51 -13.65 2.60
CA CYS A 118 -6.00 -13.98 3.94
C CYS A 118 -6.23 -12.85 4.92
N ALA A 119 -6.10 -11.61 4.48
CA ALA A 119 -6.21 -10.46 5.35
C ALA A 119 -6.63 -9.21 4.60
N MET A 120 -7.25 -8.30 5.34
CA MET A 120 -7.49 -6.93 4.95
C MET A 120 -6.85 -6.04 6.01
N PHE A 121 -5.84 -5.28 5.61
CA PHE A 121 -5.24 -4.27 6.46
C PHE A 121 -5.99 -2.97 6.26
N VAL A 122 -6.35 -2.31 7.35
CA VAL A 122 -6.91 -0.97 7.30
C VAL A 122 -5.75 0.01 7.49
N VAL A 123 -5.45 0.77 6.45
CA VAL A 123 -4.31 1.70 6.44
C VAL A 123 -4.82 3.13 6.32
N SER A 124 -4.08 4.07 6.90
CA SER A 124 -4.40 5.49 6.81
C SER A 124 -3.24 6.26 6.24
N TYR A 125 -3.54 7.33 5.52
CA TYR A 125 -2.58 8.28 4.99
C TYR A 125 -2.96 9.67 5.45
N SER A 126 -1.96 10.45 5.85
CA SER A 126 -2.14 11.86 6.21
C SER A 126 -1.00 12.69 5.65
N ALA A 127 -1.27 13.96 5.37
CA ALA A 127 -0.25 14.87 4.90
C ALA A 127 0.23 15.75 6.06
N ASP A 128 1.54 15.92 6.16
CA ASP A 128 2.13 16.87 7.09
C ASP A 128 1.77 18.30 6.69
N ALA A 129 1.33 19.13 7.65
CA ALA A 129 0.88 20.48 7.38
C ALA A 129 2.01 21.40 6.88
N ASP A 130 3.22 21.23 7.40
CA ASP A 130 4.37 22.02 6.96
C ASP A 130 4.77 21.64 5.55
N LEU A 131 4.76 20.35 5.23
CA LEU A 131 5.05 19.86 3.89
C LEU A 131 3.99 20.35 2.90
N LYS A 132 2.72 20.37 3.27
CA LYS A 132 1.66 20.94 2.42
C LYS A 132 1.95 22.38 2.05
N ARG A 133 2.37 23.20 2.99
CA ARG A 133 2.73 24.61 2.74
C ARG A 133 3.93 24.73 1.80
N GLU A 134 4.97 23.94 2.01
CA GLU A 134 6.15 23.96 1.17
C GLU A 134 5.83 23.52 -0.27
N LEU A 135 5.01 22.49 -0.44
CA LEU A 135 4.58 22.03 -1.75
C LEU A 135 3.76 23.08 -2.49
N LYS A 136 2.91 23.84 -1.79
CA LYS A 136 2.16 24.93 -2.40
C LYS A 136 3.07 26.05 -2.91
N LYS A 137 4.16 26.35 -2.20
CA LYS A 137 5.17 27.31 -2.66
C LYS A 137 5.87 26.83 -3.92
N LEU A 138 6.25 25.55 -3.99
CA LEU A 138 6.88 24.96 -5.16
C LEU A 138 5.96 24.95 -6.36
N GLU A 139 4.69 24.65 -6.16
CA GLU A 139 3.68 24.68 -7.22
C GLU A 139 3.60 26.05 -7.87
N LYS A 140 3.58 27.12 -7.07
CA LYS A 140 3.55 28.49 -7.57
C LYS A 140 4.81 28.88 -8.34
N SER A 141 5.94 28.21 -8.08
CA SER A 141 7.20 28.46 -8.77
C SER A 141 7.33 27.72 -10.10
N GLY A 142 6.34 26.90 -10.47
CA GLY A 142 6.34 26.16 -11.74
C GLY A 142 7.15 24.87 -11.72
N VAL A 143 7.55 24.39 -10.55
CA VAL A 143 8.28 23.13 -10.41
C VAL A 143 7.29 21.96 -10.39
N THR A 144 7.62 20.88 -11.08
CA THR A 144 6.84 19.62 -11.02
C THR A 144 7.59 18.61 -10.16
N ILE A 145 6.87 18.01 -9.22
CA ILE A 145 7.43 16.99 -8.34
C ILE A 145 7.23 15.60 -8.97
N ILE A 146 8.26 14.77 -8.90
CA ILE A 146 8.19 13.39 -9.38
C ILE A 146 8.31 12.44 -8.18
N LEU A 147 7.29 11.63 -7.98
CA LEU A 147 7.24 10.62 -6.92
C LEU A 147 7.28 9.22 -7.53
N LYS A 148 8.19 8.39 -7.06
CA LYS A 148 8.27 6.98 -7.46
C LYS A 148 7.77 6.11 -6.32
N THR A 149 6.82 5.22 -6.63
CA THR A 149 6.25 4.32 -5.61
C THR A 149 5.65 3.06 -6.24
N GLY A 150 5.62 2.00 -5.46
CA GLY A 150 4.85 0.79 -5.78
C GLY A 150 3.54 0.68 -4.99
N ASP A 151 3.20 1.69 -4.19
CA ASP A 151 1.95 1.69 -3.41
C ASP A 151 0.76 1.96 -4.34
N PRO A 152 -0.26 1.06 -4.37
CA PRO A 152 -1.41 1.22 -5.26
C PRO A 152 -2.30 2.43 -4.91
N TYR A 153 -2.22 2.94 -3.69
CA TYR A 153 -3.03 4.07 -3.24
C TYR A 153 -2.33 5.42 -3.42
N ILE A 154 -1.06 5.41 -3.80
CA ILE A 154 -0.30 6.62 -4.09
C ILE A 154 -0.30 6.82 -5.60
N ASN A 155 -1.16 7.71 -6.07
CA ASN A 155 -1.30 8.10 -7.46
C ASN A 155 -1.47 9.61 -7.54
N GLU A 156 -1.47 10.15 -8.75
CA GLU A 156 -1.54 11.60 -8.95
C GLU A 156 -2.79 12.21 -8.32
N GLU A 157 -3.94 11.55 -8.46
CA GLU A 157 -5.19 12.01 -7.89
C GLU A 157 -5.18 11.98 -6.36
N SER A 158 -4.77 10.87 -5.76
CA SER A 158 -4.75 10.72 -4.31
C SER A 158 -3.77 11.67 -3.63
N VAL A 159 -2.59 11.88 -4.22
CA VAL A 159 -1.58 12.80 -3.68
C VAL A 159 -2.04 14.24 -3.80
N ALA A 160 -2.61 14.63 -4.94
CA ALA A 160 -3.15 15.98 -5.14
C ALA A 160 -4.23 16.29 -4.10
N LYS A 161 -5.14 15.36 -3.87
CA LYS A 161 -6.22 15.48 -2.89
C LYS A 161 -5.69 15.56 -1.45
N LEU A 162 -4.73 14.69 -1.13
CA LEU A 162 -4.14 14.62 0.22
C LEU A 162 -3.41 15.92 0.59
N PHE A 163 -2.67 16.51 -0.35
CA PHE A 163 -1.90 17.73 -0.13
C PHE A 163 -2.64 19.00 -0.56
N ASP A 164 -3.89 18.88 -1.04
CA ASP A 164 -4.70 20.02 -1.50
C ASP A 164 -3.96 20.81 -2.59
N LEU A 165 -3.54 20.12 -3.64
CA LEU A 165 -2.77 20.67 -4.75
C LEU A 165 -3.47 20.39 -6.08
N PRO A 166 -3.20 21.18 -7.14
CA PRO A 166 -3.71 20.89 -8.47
C PRO A 166 -3.22 19.52 -8.95
N GLU A 167 -4.11 18.78 -9.60
CA GLU A 167 -3.74 17.51 -10.21
C GLU A 167 -2.71 17.76 -11.32
N GLY A 168 -1.68 16.92 -11.38
CA GLY A 168 -0.61 17.06 -12.36
C GLY A 168 0.64 17.79 -11.83
N PHE A 169 0.54 18.50 -10.71
CA PHE A 169 1.72 19.10 -10.07
C PHE A 169 2.69 18.03 -9.54
N ILE A 170 2.15 16.98 -8.92
CA ILE A 170 2.93 15.82 -8.49
C ILE A 170 2.66 14.70 -9.49
N ARG A 171 3.72 14.28 -10.19
CA ARG A 171 3.66 13.16 -11.12
C ARG A 171 4.10 11.90 -10.40
N VAL A 172 3.26 10.88 -10.44
CA VAL A 172 3.54 9.60 -9.78
C VAL A 172 4.00 8.61 -10.84
N MET A 173 5.20 8.09 -10.63
CA MET A 173 5.79 7.08 -11.50
C MET A 173 5.89 5.75 -10.75
N ASN A 174 5.27 4.74 -11.32
CA ASN A 174 5.42 3.39 -10.83
C ASN A 174 6.77 2.85 -11.28
N TYR A 175 7.38 2.00 -10.48
CA TYR A 175 8.58 1.36 -10.93
C TYR A 175 8.55 -0.14 -10.63
N TYR A 176 9.32 -0.87 -11.42
CA TYR A 176 9.31 -2.32 -11.45
C TYR A 176 10.64 -2.87 -10.98
N PHE A 177 10.60 -4.05 -10.46
CA PHE A 177 11.75 -4.76 -9.94
C PHE A 177 12.24 -5.81 -10.92
#